data_194dee8eb94c0ae80146cb030f508895
#
_entry.id   194dee8eb94c0ae80146cb030f508895
#
_cell.length_a   1.000
_cell.length_b   1.000
_cell.length_c   1.000
_cell.angle_alpha   90.00
_cell.angle_beta   90.00
_cell.angle_gamma   90.00
#
_symmetry.space_group_name_H-M   'P 1'
#
loop_
_entity.id
_entity.type
_entity.pdbx_description
1 polymer ?
#
loop_
_entity_poly.entity_id
_entity_poly.type
_entity_poly.pdbx_seq_one_letter_code
_entity_poly.pdbx_strand_id
1 'polypeptide(L)'
;MSTIVQAAEQGTAGVVIWGDHHSEATKTDCTEIKNYIDNFLGPLVKSITAIAQNCSQEFCNLHGRCKFQLNPDLYFKASSLEVNLHFLSDQWKFLSCRCYSGWSGEDCRHHLL
;
A
#
# COMPACT_ATOMS: atom_id res chain seq x y z
N MET A 1 -0.32 -11.06 1.31
CA MET A 1 -1.03 -10.21 0.32
C MET A 1 -1.97 -9.24 0.98
N SER A 2 -2.96 -9.77 1.68
CA SER A 2 -3.91 -8.92 2.40
C SER A 2 -3.24 -7.98 3.41
N THR A 3 -2.15 -8.41 4.04
CA THR A 3 -1.44 -7.61 5.04
C THR A 3 -0.93 -6.28 4.47
N ILE A 4 -0.35 -6.30 3.27
CA ILE A 4 0.19 -5.08 2.64
C ILE A 4 -0.94 -4.14 2.25
N VAL A 5 -1.98 -4.67 1.63
CA VAL A 5 -3.14 -3.89 1.20
C VAL A 5 -3.86 -3.31 2.41
N GLN A 6 -4.11 -4.12 3.44
CA GLN A 6 -4.78 -3.67 4.65
C GLN A 6 -3.99 -2.58 5.38
N ALA A 7 -2.66 -2.72 5.46
CA ALA A 7 -1.82 -1.71 6.08
C ALA A 7 -1.93 -0.37 5.32
N ALA A 8 -1.90 -0.41 4.00
CA ALA A 8 -2.05 0.78 3.18
C ALA A 8 -3.44 1.41 3.35
N GLU A 9 -4.49 0.60 3.36
CA GLU A 9 -5.87 1.07 3.54
C GLU A 9 -6.08 1.80 4.86
N GLN A 10 -5.35 1.41 5.90
CA GLN A 10 -5.43 2.04 7.22
C GLN A 10 -4.58 3.30 7.35
N GLY A 11 -3.87 3.69 6.32
CA GLY A 11 -3.03 4.88 6.34
C GLY A 11 -1.78 4.73 7.19
N THR A 12 -1.24 3.53 7.30
CA THR A 12 -0.02 3.28 8.07
C THR A 12 1.21 3.78 7.32
N ALA A 13 2.32 3.91 8.04
CA ALA A 13 3.59 4.38 7.44
C ALA A 13 4.24 3.33 6.55
N GLY A 14 3.90 2.06 6.74
CA GLY A 14 4.48 0.97 5.98
C GLY A 14 4.28 -0.36 6.68
N VAL A 15 4.96 -1.37 6.17
CA VAL A 15 4.93 -2.71 6.76
C VAL A 15 6.35 -3.23 6.93
N VAL A 16 6.52 -4.08 7.94
CA VAL A 16 7.77 -4.82 8.13
C VAL A 16 7.43 -6.29 7.98
N ILE A 17 8.10 -6.95 7.06
CA ILE A 17 7.89 -8.37 6.81
C ILE A 17 9.01 -9.14 7.49
N TRP A 18 8.63 -10.00 8.43
CA TRP A 18 9.58 -10.87 9.13
C TRP A 18 9.61 -12.21 8.43
N GLY A 19 10.78 -12.62 8.03
CA GLY A 19 11.00 -13.95 7.47
C GLY A 19 11.72 -14.84 8.46
N ASP A 20 11.46 -16.15 8.32
CA ASP A 20 12.28 -17.15 9.01
C ASP A 20 13.62 -17.18 8.31
N HIS A 21 14.65 -16.75 9.03
CA HIS A 21 16.01 -16.85 8.54
C HIS A 21 16.52 -18.27 8.79
N HIS A 22 16.18 -19.17 7.87
CA HIS A 22 16.81 -20.47 7.89
C HIS A 22 18.21 -20.31 7.31
N SER A 23 19.22 -20.60 8.14
CA SER A 23 20.61 -20.62 7.71
C SER A 23 20.86 -21.65 6.61
N GLU A 24 19.87 -22.45 6.29
CA GLU A 24 19.92 -23.54 5.32
C GLU A 24 19.16 -23.21 4.02
N ALA A 25 18.89 -21.92 3.74
CA ALA A 25 18.22 -21.53 2.51
C ALA A 25 19.04 -22.00 1.30
N THR A 26 18.42 -22.78 0.43
CA THR A 26 19.06 -23.27 -0.78
C THR A 26 19.06 -22.19 -1.86
N LYS A 27 19.88 -22.37 -2.90
CA LYS A 27 19.88 -21.50 -4.06
C LYS A 27 18.50 -21.47 -4.75
N THR A 28 17.80 -22.60 -4.75
CA THR A 28 16.46 -22.72 -5.29
C THR A 28 15.48 -21.85 -4.52
N ASP A 29 15.54 -21.87 -3.19
CA ASP A 29 14.68 -21.07 -2.33
C ASP A 29 14.91 -19.58 -2.56
N CYS A 30 16.17 -19.17 -2.71
CA CYS A 30 16.52 -17.77 -2.99
C CYS A 30 15.99 -17.33 -4.35
N THR A 31 16.03 -18.21 -5.36
CA THR A 31 15.50 -17.90 -6.69
C THR A 31 13.99 -17.75 -6.66
N GLU A 32 13.29 -18.59 -5.94
CA GLU A 32 11.84 -18.52 -5.80
C GLU A 32 11.41 -17.22 -5.09
N ILE A 33 12.12 -16.85 -4.02
CA ILE A 33 11.87 -15.61 -3.29
C ILE A 33 12.11 -14.40 -4.20
N LYS A 34 13.21 -14.41 -4.95
CA LYS A 34 13.51 -13.34 -5.89
C LYS A 34 12.43 -13.19 -6.95
N ASN A 35 11.98 -14.30 -7.53
CA ASN A 35 10.93 -14.27 -8.53
C ASN A 35 9.61 -13.73 -7.96
N TYR A 36 9.27 -14.11 -6.74
CA TYR A 36 8.08 -13.61 -6.06
C TYR A 36 8.18 -12.09 -5.84
N ILE A 37 9.33 -11.61 -5.37
CA ILE A 37 9.54 -10.18 -5.14
C ILE A 37 9.47 -9.40 -6.45
N ASP A 38 10.18 -9.86 -7.48
CA ASP A 38 10.30 -9.13 -8.74
C ASP A 38 8.99 -9.12 -9.53
N ASN A 39 8.25 -10.22 -9.53
CA ASN A 39 7.10 -10.40 -10.41
C ASN A 39 5.75 -10.16 -9.74
N PHE A 40 5.72 -10.16 -8.41
CA PHE A 40 4.46 -10.04 -7.69
C PHE A 40 4.51 -8.99 -6.59
N LEU A 41 5.36 -9.17 -5.59
CA LEU A 41 5.38 -8.30 -4.41
C LEU A 41 5.81 -6.87 -4.75
N GLY A 42 6.88 -6.72 -5.53
CA GLY A 42 7.40 -5.41 -5.92
C GLY A 42 6.39 -4.60 -6.69
N PRO A 43 5.81 -5.14 -7.78
CA PRO A 43 4.76 -4.44 -8.51
C PRO A 43 3.54 -4.09 -7.67
N LEU A 44 3.12 -4.98 -6.76
CA LEU A 44 2.00 -4.72 -5.86
C LEU A 44 2.31 -3.55 -4.93
N VAL A 45 3.46 -3.56 -4.28
CA VAL A 45 3.87 -2.48 -3.36
C VAL A 45 3.95 -1.16 -4.11
N LYS A 46 4.49 -1.16 -5.31
CA LYS A 46 4.58 0.04 -6.14
C LYS A 46 3.20 0.60 -6.45
N SER A 47 2.27 -0.25 -6.85
CA SER A 47 0.91 0.17 -7.18
C SER A 47 0.16 0.71 -5.97
N ILE A 48 0.23 0.03 -4.84
CA ILE A 48 -0.44 0.44 -3.61
C ILE A 48 0.16 1.75 -3.08
N THR A 49 1.48 1.90 -3.14
CA THR A 49 2.16 3.12 -2.73
C THR A 49 1.72 4.31 -3.58
N ALA A 50 1.58 4.11 -4.89
CA ALA A 50 1.12 5.16 -5.81
C ALA A 50 -0.32 5.58 -5.49
N ILE A 51 -1.20 4.63 -5.20
CA ILE A 51 -2.59 4.93 -4.80
C ILE A 51 -2.59 5.74 -3.51
N ALA A 52 -1.83 5.31 -2.51
CA ALA A 52 -1.77 5.99 -1.22
C ALA A 52 -1.23 7.41 -1.36
N GLN A 53 -0.22 7.60 -2.18
CA GLN A 53 0.37 8.92 -2.41
C GLN A 53 -0.57 9.84 -3.17
N ASN A 54 -1.22 9.35 -4.22
CA ASN A 54 -2.21 10.13 -4.97
C ASN A 54 -3.37 10.54 -4.09
N CYS A 55 -3.84 9.62 -3.25
CA CYS A 55 -4.91 9.91 -2.30
C CYS A 55 -4.50 11.00 -1.31
N SER A 56 -3.31 10.91 -0.74
CA SER A 56 -2.79 11.92 0.18
C SER A 56 -2.70 13.28 -0.49
N GLN A 57 -2.23 13.32 -1.73
CA GLN A 57 -2.10 14.56 -2.48
C GLN A 57 -3.47 15.20 -2.76
N GLU A 58 -4.45 14.42 -3.15
CA GLU A 58 -5.77 14.93 -3.54
C GLU A 58 -6.64 15.29 -2.35
N PHE A 59 -6.60 14.49 -1.27
CA PHE A 59 -7.57 14.60 -0.18
C PHE A 59 -6.96 15.07 1.13
N CYS A 60 -5.67 14.90 1.34
CA CYS A 60 -5.02 15.20 2.62
C CYS A 60 -3.92 16.26 2.51
N ASN A 61 -3.81 16.91 1.35
CA ASN A 61 -2.86 18.01 1.09
C ASN A 61 -1.40 17.63 1.37
N LEU A 62 -1.05 16.35 1.27
CA LEU A 62 0.28 15.80 1.59
C LEU A 62 0.69 16.01 3.06
N HIS A 63 -0.25 16.40 3.92
CA HIS A 63 -0.02 16.57 5.36
C HIS A 63 -0.62 15.43 6.17
N GLY A 64 -0.90 14.33 5.54
CA GLY A 64 -1.44 13.14 6.17
C GLY A 64 -1.50 11.99 5.19
N ARG A 65 -1.95 10.84 5.69
CA ARG A 65 -2.17 9.65 4.89
C ARG A 65 -3.65 9.36 4.81
N CYS A 66 -4.05 8.81 3.68
CA CYS A 66 -5.44 8.41 3.49
C CYS A 66 -5.72 7.09 4.18
N LYS A 67 -6.89 7.02 4.81
CA LYS A 67 -7.59 5.75 4.97
C LYS A 67 -8.46 5.59 3.73
N PHE A 68 -8.36 4.47 3.07
CA PHE A 68 -9.12 4.19 1.86
C PHE A 68 -9.52 2.72 1.82
N GLN A 69 -10.41 2.39 0.91
CA GLN A 69 -10.88 1.02 0.75
C GLN A 69 -10.79 0.64 -0.72
N LEU A 70 -10.07 -0.42 -1.01
CA LEU A 70 -10.08 -1.03 -2.33
C LEU A 70 -11.33 -1.86 -2.50
N ASN A 71 -11.82 -1.95 -3.75
CA ASN A 71 -12.90 -2.85 -4.07
C ASN A 71 -12.50 -4.28 -3.72
N PRO A 72 -13.29 -5.00 -2.90
CA PRO A 72 -12.94 -6.36 -2.48
C PRO A 72 -12.68 -7.33 -3.62
N ASP A 73 -13.30 -7.12 -4.78
CA ASP A 73 -13.07 -7.96 -5.95
C ASP A 73 -11.63 -7.87 -6.46
N LEU A 74 -10.92 -6.79 -6.13
CA LEU A 74 -9.52 -6.61 -6.51
C LEU A 74 -8.56 -7.50 -5.73
N TYR A 75 -8.96 -7.96 -4.53
CA TYR A 75 -8.11 -8.87 -3.76
C TYR A 75 -7.80 -10.15 -4.54
N PHE A 76 -8.78 -10.64 -5.31
CA PHE A 76 -8.60 -11.81 -6.15
C PHE A 76 -7.75 -11.49 -7.37
N LYS A 77 -7.92 -10.31 -7.96
CA LYS A 77 -7.13 -9.89 -9.13
C LYS A 77 -5.73 -9.48 -8.75
N ALA A 78 -5.53 -8.95 -7.55
CA ALA A 78 -4.20 -8.60 -7.05
C ALA A 78 -3.32 -9.85 -6.82
N SER A 79 -3.92 -11.03 -6.73
CA SER A 79 -3.19 -12.29 -6.67
C SER A 79 -2.82 -12.81 -8.07
N SER A 80 -3.34 -12.21 -9.13
CA SER A 80 -2.93 -12.51 -10.50
C SER A 80 -1.91 -11.48 -10.97
N LEU A 81 -1.02 -11.89 -11.86
CA LEU A 81 0.10 -11.05 -12.34
C LEU A 81 -0.32 -9.93 -13.30
N GLU A 82 -1.62 -9.72 -13.51
CA GLU A 82 -2.15 -8.80 -14.50
C GLU A 82 -2.69 -7.48 -13.93
N VAL A 83 -2.38 -7.17 -12.67
CA VAL A 83 -2.86 -5.94 -12.06
C VAL A 83 -2.02 -4.77 -12.55
N ASN A 84 -2.62 -3.89 -13.36
CA ASN A 84 -1.94 -2.67 -13.74
C ASN A 84 -2.39 -1.49 -12.86
N LEU A 85 -1.56 -0.46 -12.81
CA LEU A 85 -1.77 0.72 -11.98
C LEU A 85 -3.07 1.44 -12.33
N HIS A 86 -3.41 1.51 -13.61
CA HIS A 86 -4.61 2.18 -14.10
C HIS A 86 -5.89 1.53 -13.58
N PHE A 87 -5.91 0.20 -13.57
CA PHE A 87 -7.06 -0.55 -13.08
C PHE A 87 -7.28 -0.32 -11.59
N LEU A 88 -6.20 -0.31 -10.80
CA LEU A 88 -6.29 -0.09 -9.36
C LEU A 88 -6.73 1.33 -9.01
N SER A 89 -6.32 2.33 -9.79
CA SER A 89 -6.60 3.74 -9.48
C SER A 89 -8.08 4.09 -9.50
N ASP A 90 -8.89 3.33 -10.25
CA ASP A 90 -10.33 3.59 -10.37
C ASP A 90 -11.17 2.75 -9.39
N GLN A 91 -10.55 1.88 -8.62
CA GLN A 91 -11.24 0.88 -7.81
C GLN A 91 -11.03 1.08 -6.31
N TRP A 92 -10.83 2.31 -5.88
CA TRP A 92 -10.67 2.61 -4.46
C TRP A 92 -11.58 3.77 -4.05
N LYS A 93 -11.90 3.79 -2.77
CA LYS A 93 -12.76 4.81 -2.18
C LYS A 93 -12.03 5.48 -1.02
N PHE A 94 -11.99 6.81 -1.05
CA PHE A 94 -11.46 7.60 0.06
C PHE A 94 -12.41 7.49 1.27
N LEU A 95 -11.84 7.32 2.46
CA LEU A 95 -12.59 7.28 3.70
C LEU A 95 -12.31 8.48 4.59
N SER A 96 -11.06 8.70 4.95
CA SER A 96 -10.69 9.84 5.81
C SER A 96 -9.19 10.07 5.74
N CYS A 97 -8.76 11.22 6.25
CA CYS A 97 -7.34 11.53 6.38
C CYS A 97 -6.83 11.21 7.79
N ARG A 98 -5.61 10.69 7.84
CA ARG A 98 -4.86 10.52 9.07
C ARG A 98 -3.72 11.52 9.04
N CYS A 99 -3.90 12.66 9.73
CA CYS A 99 -2.97 13.76 9.66
C CYS A 99 -1.65 13.47 10.34
N TYR A 100 -0.57 14.00 9.76
CA TYR A 100 0.74 13.95 10.41
C TYR A 100 0.75 14.85 11.63
N SER A 101 1.70 14.62 12.55
CA SER A 101 1.87 15.45 13.73
C SER A 101 2.02 16.91 13.33
N GLY A 102 1.28 17.80 13.98
CA GLY A 102 1.29 19.22 13.66
C GLY A 102 0.20 19.66 12.69
N TRP A 103 -0.59 18.72 12.17
CA TRP A 103 -1.69 19.03 11.25
C TRP A 103 -3.01 18.47 11.76
N SER A 104 -4.10 19.12 11.38
CA SER A 104 -5.45 18.71 11.79
C SER A 104 -6.48 19.10 10.75
N GLY A 105 -7.74 18.70 10.99
CA GLY A 105 -8.83 18.92 10.08
C GLY A 105 -9.14 17.70 9.24
N GLU A 106 -10.27 17.72 8.56
CA GLU A 106 -10.70 16.59 7.72
C GLU A 106 -9.74 16.34 6.56
N ASP A 107 -9.09 17.37 6.06
CA ASP A 107 -8.16 17.32 4.94
C ASP A 107 -6.73 17.67 5.35
N CYS A 108 -6.44 17.69 6.66
CA CYS A 108 -5.12 17.99 7.19
C CYS A 108 -4.58 19.36 6.75
N ARG A 109 -5.47 20.32 6.62
CA ARG A 109 -5.13 21.66 6.14
C ARG A 109 -4.71 22.60 7.27
N HIS A 110 -5.18 22.37 8.48
CA HIS A 110 -4.92 23.25 9.61
C HIS A 110 -3.59 22.91 10.27
N HIS A 111 -2.68 23.88 10.26
CA HIS A 111 -1.40 23.75 10.94
C HIS A 111 -1.55 24.12 12.40
N LEU A 112 -1.15 23.20 13.30
CA LEU A 112 -1.25 23.39 14.74
C LEU A 112 -0.02 24.15 15.26
N LEU A 113 -0.11 25.45 15.33
CA LEU A 113 0.93 26.27 15.94
C LEU A 113 0.36 27.04 17.13
#